data_41ea78abd6cc2a69ae48907076faf53f
#
_entry.id   41ea78abd6cc2a69ae48907076faf53f
#
_cell.length_a   1.000
_cell.length_b   1.000
_cell.length_c   1.000
_cell.angle_alpha   90.00
_cell.angle_beta   90.00
_cell.angle_gamma   90.00
#
_symmetry.space_group_name_H-M   'P 1'
#
loop_
_entity.id
_entity.type
_entity.pdbx_description
1 polymer ?
#
loop_
_entity_poly.entity_id
_entity_poly.type
_entity_poly.pdbx_seq_one_letter_code
_entity_poly.pdbx_strand_id
1 'polypeptide(L)'
;LRALVIFTATFQDTVALETGEDSSTKPEKGSAGDLAARMSDLLLPIVKGLGSERAWVLLGTESLQTFGGSGFLQEYPLEQYVRDAKIDTLYEGTTAIQGLDFFFRKIVKDHGQSMTTLSMQIAKFAKDLGAQGGYLDPEREALGKAMEAVQGIVGYMAGAAFQSNP
;
A
#
# COMPACT_ATOMS: atom_id res chain seq x y z
N LEU A 1 4.42 2.38 -8.02
CA LEU A 1 3.88 1.06 -7.81
C LEU A 1 4.97 0.01 -7.56
N ARG A 2 5.93 -0.17 -8.51
CA ARG A 2 7.02 -1.14 -8.38
C ARG A 2 7.80 -1.01 -7.06
N ALA A 3 8.14 0.22 -6.65
CA ALA A 3 8.83 0.46 -5.38
C ALA A 3 8.00 0.00 -4.17
N LEU A 4 6.69 0.26 -4.16
CA LEU A 4 5.79 -0.19 -3.10
C LEU A 4 5.73 -1.72 -3.00
N VAL A 5 5.63 -2.41 -4.15
CA VAL A 5 5.61 -3.88 -4.20
C VAL A 5 6.92 -4.46 -3.65
N ILE A 6 8.07 -3.96 -4.13
CA ILE A 6 9.39 -4.41 -3.68
C ILE A 6 9.57 -4.12 -2.18
N PHE A 7 9.24 -2.91 -1.73
CA PHE A 7 9.31 -2.54 -0.32
C PHE A 7 8.47 -3.48 0.57
N THR A 8 7.26 -3.82 0.14
CA THR A 8 6.41 -4.76 0.88
C THR A 8 6.99 -6.18 0.87
N ALA A 9 7.56 -6.62 -0.25
CA ALA A 9 8.17 -7.94 -0.38
C ALA A 9 9.39 -8.12 0.54
N THR A 10 10.19 -7.07 0.79
CA THR A 10 11.35 -7.17 1.71
C THR A 10 10.96 -7.56 3.14
N PHE A 11 9.75 -7.25 3.56
CA PHE A 11 9.25 -7.71 4.86
C PHE A 11 8.96 -9.21 4.85
N GLN A 12 8.49 -9.77 3.75
CA GLN A 12 8.31 -11.22 3.61
C GLN A 12 9.65 -11.95 3.62
N ASP A 13 10.67 -11.40 2.96
CA ASP A 13 12.02 -11.94 3.01
C ASP A 13 12.56 -11.96 4.45
N THR A 14 12.32 -10.90 5.21
CA THR A 14 12.72 -10.84 6.63
C THR A 14 12.02 -11.91 7.47
N VAL A 15 10.73 -12.16 7.23
CA VAL A 15 9.99 -13.25 7.89
C VAL A 15 10.60 -14.60 7.51
N ALA A 16 10.84 -14.84 6.23
CA ALA A 16 11.38 -16.12 5.75
C ALA A 16 12.80 -16.39 6.27
N LEU A 17 13.63 -15.36 6.42
CA LEU A 17 14.97 -15.51 7.02
C LEU A 17 14.92 -15.94 8.49
N GLU A 18 13.89 -15.54 9.24
CA GLU A 18 13.74 -15.90 10.64
C GLU A 18 13.05 -17.28 10.82
N THR A 19 12.03 -17.55 10.02
CA THR A 19 11.18 -18.75 10.20
C THR A 19 11.55 -19.92 9.28
N GLY A 20 12.44 -19.70 8.31
CA GLY A 20 12.63 -20.60 7.18
C GLY A 20 11.51 -20.46 6.15
N GLU A 21 11.52 -21.32 5.16
CA GLU A 21 10.51 -21.29 4.07
C GLU A 21 9.16 -21.90 4.47
N ASP A 22 9.02 -22.39 5.70
CA ASP A 22 7.77 -22.93 6.19
C ASP A 22 6.79 -21.82 6.59
N SER A 23 5.82 -21.58 5.72
CA SER A 23 4.76 -20.58 5.93
C SER A 23 3.85 -20.84 7.14
N SER A 24 3.91 -22.02 7.74
CA SER A 24 3.16 -22.38 8.96
C SER A 24 3.85 -21.88 10.23
N THR A 25 5.16 -21.65 10.18
CA THR A 25 5.94 -21.13 11.30
C THR A 25 5.74 -19.61 11.43
N LYS A 26 5.39 -19.18 12.63
CA LYS A 26 5.26 -17.73 12.92
C LYS A 26 6.54 -17.22 13.55
N PRO A 27 6.94 -15.98 13.22
CA PRO A 27 8.05 -15.32 13.89
C PRO A 27 7.83 -15.22 15.41
N GLU A 28 8.92 -15.18 16.17
CA GLU A 28 8.87 -14.97 17.59
C GLU A 28 8.30 -13.57 17.90
N LYS A 29 7.38 -13.51 18.86
CA LYS A 29 6.72 -12.25 19.22
C LYS A 29 7.75 -11.21 19.70
N GLY A 30 7.73 -10.05 19.05
CA GLY A 30 8.66 -8.94 19.32
C GLY A 30 9.98 -9.03 18.57
N SER A 31 10.21 -10.07 17.75
CA SER A 31 11.38 -10.19 16.88
C SER A 31 11.31 -9.24 15.67
N ALA A 32 12.38 -9.21 14.89
CA ALA A 32 12.41 -8.50 13.60
C ALA A 32 11.42 -9.10 12.61
N GLY A 33 11.26 -10.42 12.59
CA GLY A 33 10.28 -11.12 11.76
C GLY A 33 8.84 -10.82 12.17
N ASP A 34 8.53 -10.72 13.47
CA ASP A 34 7.18 -10.32 13.93
C ASP A 34 6.82 -8.90 13.48
N LEU A 35 7.75 -7.96 13.62
CA LEU A 35 7.55 -6.60 13.10
C LEU A 35 7.37 -6.62 11.58
N ALA A 36 8.22 -7.35 10.86
CA ALA A 36 8.14 -7.47 9.41
C ALA A 36 6.82 -8.09 8.95
N ALA A 37 6.34 -9.14 9.62
CA ALA A 37 5.05 -9.75 9.33
C ALA A 37 3.90 -8.74 9.47
N ARG A 38 3.89 -7.95 10.54
CA ARG A 38 2.88 -6.91 10.76
C ARG A 38 2.98 -5.76 9.74
N MET A 39 4.18 -5.37 9.34
CA MET A 39 4.39 -4.34 8.31
C MET A 39 3.93 -4.83 6.94
N SER A 40 4.26 -6.07 6.56
CA SER A 40 3.74 -6.69 5.35
C SER A 40 2.22 -6.76 5.35
N ASP A 41 1.63 -7.19 6.46
CA ASP A 41 0.19 -7.31 6.63
C ASP A 41 -0.53 -5.94 6.51
N LEU A 42 0.07 -4.87 7.05
CA LEU A 42 -0.43 -3.50 6.89
C LEU A 42 -0.40 -3.02 5.45
N LEU A 43 0.68 -3.31 4.71
CA LEU A 43 0.89 -2.78 3.36
C LEU A 43 0.17 -3.58 2.27
N LEU A 44 -0.15 -4.85 2.51
CA LEU A 44 -0.75 -5.74 1.52
C LEU A 44 -2.06 -5.21 0.91
N PRO A 45 -3.03 -4.69 1.68
CA PRO A 45 -4.25 -4.09 1.12
C PRO A 45 -3.96 -2.87 0.24
N ILE A 46 -2.92 -2.10 0.58
CA ILE A 46 -2.50 -0.93 -0.22
C ILE A 46 -1.89 -1.40 -1.54
N VAL A 47 -0.99 -2.40 -1.48
CA VAL A 47 -0.38 -2.98 -2.69
C VAL A 47 -1.44 -3.53 -3.62
N LYS A 48 -2.39 -4.31 -3.10
CA LYS A 48 -3.46 -4.90 -3.90
C LYS A 48 -4.41 -3.84 -4.45
N GLY A 49 -4.97 -2.98 -3.61
CA GLY A 49 -5.96 -1.98 -4.02
C GLY A 49 -5.36 -0.93 -4.97
N LEU A 50 -4.29 -0.25 -4.57
CA LEU A 50 -3.63 0.75 -5.40
C LEU A 50 -3.01 0.12 -6.65
N GLY A 51 -2.42 -1.09 -6.51
CA GLY A 51 -1.75 -1.80 -7.60
C GLY A 51 -2.68 -2.10 -8.75
N SER A 52 -3.80 -2.75 -8.47
CA SER A 52 -4.79 -3.13 -9.46
C SER A 52 -5.45 -1.91 -10.13
N GLU A 53 -5.86 -0.92 -9.35
CA GLU A 53 -6.48 0.30 -9.90
C GLU A 53 -5.51 1.08 -10.80
N ARG A 54 -4.26 1.26 -10.37
CA ARG A 54 -3.27 1.99 -11.18
C ARG A 54 -2.86 1.23 -12.43
N ALA A 55 -2.73 -0.10 -12.36
CA ALA A 55 -2.43 -0.92 -13.54
C ALA A 55 -3.54 -0.79 -14.59
N TRP A 56 -4.80 -0.90 -14.17
CA TRP A 56 -5.93 -0.77 -15.07
C TRP A 56 -6.06 0.63 -15.68
N VAL A 57 -5.89 1.69 -14.89
CA VAL A 57 -5.93 3.08 -15.37
C VAL A 57 -4.81 3.35 -16.37
N LEU A 58 -3.58 2.89 -16.09
CA LEU A 58 -2.45 3.07 -17.01
C LEU A 58 -2.68 2.35 -18.34
N LEU A 59 -3.18 1.11 -18.32
CA LEU A 59 -3.51 0.37 -19.53
C LEU A 59 -4.70 0.99 -20.28
N GLY A 60 -5.78 1.29 -19.56
CA GLY A 60 -7.01 1.79 -20.15
C GLY A 60 -6.92 3.22 -20.66
N THR A 61 -6.26 4.11 -19.94
CA THR A 61 -6.21 5.53 -20.26
C THR A 61 -4.97 5.87 -21.09
N GLU A 62 -3.79 5.53 -20.58
CA GLU A 62 -2.54 6.01 -21.19
C GLU A 62 -2.14 5.16 -22.41
N SER A 63 -2.27 3.85 -22.33
CA SER A 63 -1.85 2.96 -23.42
C SER A 63 -2.81 3.06 -24.63
N LEU A 64 -4.13 3.02 -24.39
CA LEU A 64 -5.09 3.18 -25.48
C LEU A 64 -4.97 4.56 -26.11
N GLN A 65 -4.82 5.63 -25.32
CA GLN A 65 -4.66 6.98 -25.81
C GLN A 65 -3.40 7.15 -26.66
N THR A 66 -2.29 6.49 -26.28
CA THR A 66 -1.04 6.52 -27.03
C THR A 66 -1.21 5.95 -28.46
N PHE A 67 -2.04 4.92 -28.62
CA PHE A 67 -2.37 4.34 -29.92
C PHE A 67 -3.47 5.09 -30.68
N GLY A 68 -4.10 6.09 -30.08
CA GLY A 68 -5.24 6.79 -30.67
C GLY A 68 -6.39 5.85 -31.01
N GLY A 69 -7.08 6.09 -32.13
CA GLY A 69 -8.20 5.22 -32.57
C GLY A 69 -7.83 3.76 -32.78
N SER A 70 -6.57 3.48 -33.14
CA SER A 70 -6.08 2.11 -33.34
C SER A 70 -6.02 1.30 -32.03
N GLY A 71 -5.84 1.94 -30.88
CA GLY A 71 -5.82 1.27 -29.58
C GLY A 71 -7.13 0.60 -29.21
N PHE A 72 -8.25 1.07 -29.76
CA PHE A 72 -9.58 0.50 -29.57
C PHE A 72 -9.89 -0.72 -30.45
N LEU A 73 -9.11 -0.93 -31.51
CA LEU A 73 -9.33 -2.00 -32.48
C LEU A 73 -8.72 -3.32 -32.00
N GLN A 74 -9.39 -4.43 -32.32
CA GLN A 74 -8.92 -5.78 -32.00
C GLN A 74 -7.69 -6.24 -32.79
N GLU A 75 -7.24 -5.44 -33.77
CA GLU A 75 -5.97 -5.67 -34.49
C GLU A 75 -4.73 -5.53 -33.57
N TYR A 76 -4.89 -4.84 -32.44
CA TYR A 76 -3.88 -4.68 -31.40
C TYR A 76 -4.34 -5.33 -30.08
N PRO A 77 -3.44 -5.94 -29.31
CA PRO A 77 -3.83 -6.66 -28.09
C PRO A 77 -4.19 -5.75 -26.91
N LEU A 78 -4.11 -4.42 -27.06
CA LEU A 78 -4.28 -3.48 -25.95
C LEU A 78 -5.68 -3.51 -25.36
N GLU A 79 -6.73 -3.63 -26.17
CA GLU A 79 -8.10 -3.70 -25.68
C GLU A 79 -8.31 -4.94 -24.80
N GLN A 80 -7.65 -6.05 -25.13
CA GLN A 80 -7.69 -7.27 -24.34
C GLN A 80 -6.93 -7.07 -23.01
N TYR A 81 -5.74 -6.48 -23.03
CA TYR A 81 -4.97 -6.21 -21.82
C TYR A 81 -5.71 -5.31 -20.83
N VAL A 82 -6.47 -4.31 -21.34
CA VAL A 82 -7.33 -3.47 -20.50
C VAL A 82 -8.40 -4.29 -19.81
N ARG A 83 -9.07 -5.18 -20.53
CA ARG A 83 -10.12 -6.06 -19.97
C ARG A 83 -9.54 -7.07 -19.00
N ASP A 84 -8.41 -7.68 -19.34
CA ASP A 84 -7.71 -8.63 -18.46
C ASP A 84 -7.23 -7.97 -17.18
N ALA A 85 -6.63 -6.78 -17.26
CA ALA A 85 -6.21 -6.05 -16.08
C ALA A 85 -7.36 -5.58 -15.19
N LYS A 86 -8.59 -5.42 -15.75
CA LYS A 86 -9.75 -5.04 -14.94
C LYS A 86 -10.14 -6.10 -13.92
N ILE A 87 -9.93 -7.37 -14.20
CA ILE A 87 -10.25 -8.45 -13.24
C ILE A 87 -9.50 -8.28 -11.92
N ASP A 88 -8.28 -7.73 -11.96
CA ASP A 88 -7.46 -7.51 -10.77
C ASP A 88 -8.10 -6.54 -9.76
N THR A 89 -9.00 -5.67 -10.21
CA THR A 89 -9.75 -4.78 -9.31
C THR A 89 -11.01 -5.43 -8.71
N LEU A 90 -11.40 -6.59 -9.19
CA LEU A 90 -12.67 -7.25 -8.86
C LEU A 90 -12.50 -8.47 -7.96
N TYR A 91 -11.50 -9.34 -8.24
CA TYR A 91 -11.29 -10.57 -7.49
C TYR A 91 -10.39 -10.34 -6.26
N GLU A 92 -10.33 -11.32 -5.35
CA GLU A 92 -9.56 -11.25 -4.08
C GLU A 92 -9.90 -10.03 -3.20
N GLY A 93 -11.12 -9.56 -3.30
CA GLY A 93 -11.60 -8.34 -2.63
C GLY A 93 -11.42 -7.09 -3.48
N THR A 94 -12.52 -6.40 -3.71
CA THR A 94 -12.53 -5.10 -4.40
C THR A 94 -11.75 -4.04 -3.62
N THR A 95 -11.45 -2.92 -4.25
CA THR A 95 -10.77 -1.79 -3.60
C THR A 95 -11.46 -1.34 -2.32
N ALA A 96 -12.81 -1.36 -2.28
CA ALA A 96 -13.57 -1.05 -1.07
C ALA A 96 -13.33 -2.08 0.04
N ILE A 97 -13.30 -3.37 -0.28
CA ILE A 97 -13.00 -4.45 0.68
C ILE A 97 -11.56 -4.30 1.20
N GLN A 98 -10.60 -3.97 0.32
CA GLN A 98 -9.22 -3.70 0.74
C GLN A 98 -9.14 -2.50 1.70
N GLY A 99 -9.92 -1.45 1.46
CA GLY A 99 -10.02 -0.31 2.38
C GLY A 99 -10.57 -0.68 3.74
N LEU A 100 -11.62 -1.50 3.79
CA LEU A 100 -12.18 -2.02 5.06
C LEU A 100 -11.18 -2.92 5.79
N ASP A 101 -10.50 -3.82 5.08
CA ASP A 101 -9.46 -4.69 5.64
C ASP A 101 -8.32 -3.86 6.23
N PHE A 102 -7.83 -2.87 5.48
CA PHE A 102 -6.77 -1.96 5.91
C PHE A 102 -7.12 -1.27 7.22
N PHE A 103 -8.32 -0.69 7.32
CA PHE A 103 -8.69 0.05 8.51
C PHE A 103 -9.02 -0.89 9.69
N PHE A 104 -9.99 -1.78 9.54
CA PHE A 104 -10.51 -2.57 10.68
C PHE A 104 -9.56 -3.69 11.10
N ARG A 105 -8.92 -4.37 10.15
CA ARG A 105 -8.08 -5.53 10.46
C ARG A 105 -6.61 -5.19 10.62
N LYS A 106 -6.10 -4.18 9.91
CA LYS A 106 -4.66 -3.87 9.94
C LYS A 106 -4.32 -2.71 10.88
N ILE A 107 -5.22 -1.73 11.03
CA ILE A 107 -5.00 -0.60 11.95
C ILE A 107 -5.68 -0.85 13.29
N VAL A 108 -7.00 -1.03 13.30
CA VAL A 108 -7.77 -1.11 14.56
C VAL A 108 -7.37 -2.35 15.38
N LYS A 109 -7.30 -3.53 14.74
CA LYS A 109 -6.94 -4.79 15.41
C LYS A 109 -5.50 -4.81 15.93
N ASP A 110 -4.57 -4.14 15.24
CA ASP A 110 -3.18 -3.97 15.66
C ASP A 110 -2.97 -2.81 16.65
N HIS A 111 -4.05 -2.18 17.10
CA HIS A 111 -4.02 -0.99 17.97
C HIS A 111 -3.15 0.15 17.40
N GLY A 112 -3.04 0.24 16.07
CA GLY A 112 -2.27 1.27 15.36
C GLY A 112 -0.74 1.13 15.45
N GLN A 113 -0.22 0.04 16.00
CA GLN A 113 1.24 -0.11 16.24
C GLN A 113 2.04 -0.11 14.93
N SER A 114 1.63 -0.90 13.94
CA SER A 114 2.31 -0.96 12.65
C SER A 114 2.23 0.37 11.90
N MET A 115 1.07 1.03 11.94
CA MET A 115 0.89 2.35 11.33
C MET A 115 1.77 3.41 11.99
N THR A 116 1.87 3.40 13.32
CA THR A 116 2.76 4.29 14.07
C THR A 116 4.23 4.05 13.70
N THR A 117 4.63 2.78 13.62
CA THR A 117 6.01 2.40 13.24
C THR A 117 6.34 2.90 11.84
N LEU A 118 5.45 2.69 10.86
CA LEU A 118 5.62 3.19 9.50
C LEU A 118 5.71 4.72 9.47
N SER A 119 4.83 5.41 10.19
CA SER A 119 4.84 6.87 10.29
C SER A 119 6.15 7.40 10.86
N MET A 120 6.70 6.75 11.89
CA MET A 120 8.01 7.13 12.44
C MET A 120 9.16 6.90 11.46
N GLN A 121 9.13 5.82 10.69
CA GLN A 121 10.13 5.56 9.65
C GLN A 121 10.08 6.63 8.54
N ILE A 122 8.89 7.01 8.10
CA ILE A 122 8.70 8.07 7.09
C ILE A 122 9.17 9.42 7.64
N ALA A 123 8.81 9.77 8.87
CA ALA A 123 9.24 11.02 9.50
C ALA A 123 10.77 11.10 9.65
N LYS A 124 11.40 9.99 10.05
CA LYS A 124 12.86 9.89 10.11
C LYS A 124 13.49 10.08 8.74
N PHE A 125 12.99 9.39 7.71
CA PHE A 125 13.46 9.54 6.35
C PHE A 125 13.36 11.00 5.85
N ALA A 126 12.22 11.66 6.08
CA ALA A 126 12.03 13.05 5.70
C ALA A 126 13.01 13.99 6.44
N LYS A 127 13.31 13.70 7.71
CA LYS A 127 14.30 14.45 8.49
C LYS A 127 15.73 14.24 7.97
N ASP A 128 16.10 13.00 7.68
CA ASP A 128 17.43 12.64 7.19
C ASP A 128 17.69 13.27 5.80
N LEU A 129 16.69 13.30 4.92
CA LEU A 129 16.76 14.03 3.63
C LEU A 129 17.01 15.53 3.85
N GLY A 130 16.36 16.14 4.83
CA GLY A 130 16.57 17.56 5.17
C GLY A 130 17.98 17.90 5.59
N ALA A 131 18.68 16.98 6.24
CA ALA A 131 20.06 17.16 6.63
C ALA A 131 21.06 17.16 5.44
N GLN A 132 20.63 16.69 4.25
CA GLN A 132 21.46 16.62 3.03
C GLN A 132 21.44 17.89 2.17
N GLY A 133 20.73 18.94 2.61
CA GLY A 133 20.57 20.20 1.88
C GLY A 133 19.30 20.25 1.02
N GLY A 134 18.75 21.45 0.80
CA GLY A 134 17.38 21.74 0.36
C GLY A 134 16.91 21.25 -1.03
N TYR A 135 17.62 20.35 -1.68
CA TYR A 135 17.29 19.87 -3.04
C TYR A 135 15.90 19.21 -3.13
N LEU A 136 15.39 18.57 -2.05
CA LEU A 136 14.11 17.88 -2.00
C LEU A 136 13.12 18.54 -1.01
N ASP A 137 13.27 19.82 -0.73
CA ASP A 137 12.39 20.51 0.23
C ASP A 137 10.91 20.52 -0.18
N PRO A 138 10.54 20.75 -1.47
CA PRO A 138 9.14 20.64 -1.89
C PRO A 138 8.53 19.26 -1.70
N GLU A 139 9.30 18.20 -2.00
CA GLU A 139 8.87 16.81 -1.83
C GLU A 139 8.73 16.44 -0.35
N ARG A 140 9.62 16.94 0.51
CA ARG A 140 9.54 16.77 1.96
C ARG A 140 8.32 17.45 2.55
N GLU A 141 8.03 18.67 2.12
CA GLU A 141 6.83 19.40 2.52
C GLU A 141 5.56 18.67 2.08
N ALA A 142 5.52 18.19 0.83
CA ALA A 142 4.41 17.39 0.31
C ALA A 142 4.22 16.08 1.09
N LEU A 143 5.31 15.40 1.45
CA LEU A 143 5.27 14.20 2.27
C LEU A 143 4.73 14.48 3.68
N GLY A 144 5.15 15.59 4.30
CA GLY A 144 4.62 16.04 5.60
C GLY A 144 3.12 16.26 5.58
N LYS A 145 2.62 17.02 4.59
CA LYS A 145 1.18 17.26 4.39
C LYS A 145 0.40 15.97 4.15
N ALA A 146 0.96 15.04 3.37
CA ALA A 146 0.33 13.73 3.14
C ALA A 146 0.24 12.91 4.43
N MET A 147 1.27 12.92 5.27
CA MET A 147 1.25 12.24 6.58
C MET A 147 0.19 12.84 7.52
N GLU A 148 0.10 14.17 7.60
CA GLU A 148 -0.95 14.86 8.38
C GLU A 148 -2.36 14.47 7.91
N ALA A 149 -2.58 14.44 6.59
CA ALA A 149 -3.86 14.03 6.02
C ALA A 149 -4.22 12.59 6.36
N VAL A 150 -3.27 11.65 6.27
CA VAL A 150 -3.47 10.24 6.65
C VAL A 150 -3.80 10.12 8.14
N GLN A 151 -3.06 10.81 9.00
CA GLN A 151 -3.33 10.81 10.45
C GLN A 151 -4.71 11.40 10.76
N GLY A 152 -5.11 12.46 10.07
CA GLY A 152 -6.44 13.05 10.19
C GLY A 152 -7.56 12.08 9.80
N ILE A 153 -7.41 11.37 8.68
CA ILE A 153 -8.38 10.35 8.23
C ILE A 153 -8.47 9.21 9.25
N VAL A 154 -7.35 8.65 9.67
CA VAL A 154 -7.33 7.54 10.64
C VAL A 154 -7.94 7.97 11.97
N GLY A 155 -7.61 9.17 12.46
CA GLY A 155 -8.19 9.72 13.69
C GLY A 155 -9.70 9.91 13.60
N TYR A 156 -10.19 10.46 12.48
CA TYR A 156 -11.62 10.61 12.24
C TYR A 156 -12.36 9.26 12.21
N MET A 157 -11.82 8.29 11.46
CA MET A 157 -12.43 6.96 11.36
C MET A 157 -12.40 6.21 12.69
N ALA A 158 -11.33 6.34 13.48
CA ALA A 158 -11.26 5.76 14.81
C ALA A 158 -12.31 6.37 15.74
N GLY A 159 -12.45 7.70 15.76
CA GLY A 159 -13.47 8.40 16.53
C GLY A 159 -14.90 7.97 16.15
N ALA A 160 -15.20 7.86 14.85
CA ALA A 160 -16.49 7.40 14.36
C ALA A 160 -16.78 5.94 14.74
N ALA A 161 -15.78 5.06 14.67
CA ALA A 161 -15.91 3.65 15.05
C ALA A 161 -16.20 3.50 16.55
N PHE A 162 -15.59 4.30 17.43
CA PHE A 162 -15.89 4.29 18.86
C PHE A 162 -17.30 4.83 19.20
N GLN A 163 -17.81 5.80 18.43
CA GLN A 163 -19.17 6.33 18.63
C GLN A 163 -20.26 5.39 18.14
N SER A 164 -19.96 4.54 17.16
CA SER A 164 -20.94 3.62 16.57
C SER A 164 -21.08 2.29 17.32
N ASN A 165 -20.23 2.04 18.30
CA ASN A 165 -20.23 0.81 19.11
C ASN A 165 -20.16 1.20 20.61
N PRO A 166 -21.30 1.58 21.23
CA PRO A 166 -21.39 1.96 22.64
C PRO A 166 -21.16 0.77 23.60
#